data_578360dbdb4b7bfbd696d2b0061e00c8
#
_entry.id   578360dbdb4b7bfbd696d2b0061e00c8
#
_cell.length_a   1.000
_cell.length_b   1.000
_cell.length_c   1.000
_cell.angle_alpha   90.00
_cell.angle_beta   90.00
_cell.angle_gamma   90.00
#
_symmetry.space_group_name_H-M   'P 1'
#
loop_
_entity.id
_entity.type
_entity.pdbx_description
1 polymer ?
#
loop_
_entity_poly.entity_id
_entity_poly.type
_entity_poly.pdbx_seq_one_letter_code
_entity_poly.pdbx_strand_id
1 'polypeptide(L)'
;MLFRFGSDRWLGVHLGMTGKLSAEPPDHWPGKHDHLILYTRTLALVFQDPRLFGRIRFDCSRQAPKWWSSLPTPVLSREFSIPRLSEILKKRGRTPLKPLLLLQEFFPGIGNWMADEILWQAHLHPRTRAGTLVQPAIAGLHAKIQKISKEAIRIIGRDWSDPPRSWLFLHRWEDGGKCPRCRELLRRQSVGGRTTCWCPACQKAALPRRRSRS
;
A
#
# COMPACT_ATOMS: atom_id res chain seq x y z
N MET A 1 -2.38 -8.75 10.40
CA MET A 1 -2.22 -8.53 11.85
C MET A 1 -1.91 -9.85 12.50
N LEU A 2 -1.20 -9.84 13.64
CA LEU A 2 -0.91 -11.02 14.43
C LEU A 2 -1.30 -10.74 15.87
N PHE A 3 -2.09 -11.62 16.45
CA PHE A 3 -2.50 -11.60 17.86
C PHE A 3 -1.91 -12.79 18.57
N ARG A 4 -1.46 -12.59 19.79
CA ARG A 4 -0.95 -13.66 20.67
C ARG A 4 -1.88 -13.83 21.85
N PHE A 5 -2.27 -15.07 22.11
CA PHE A 5 -3.10 -15.45 23.25
C PHE A 5 -2.30 -16.40 24.17
N GLY A 6 -2.10 -15.99 25.39
CA GLY A 6 -1.25 -16.75 26.33
C GLY A 6 0.20 -16.86 25.84
N SER A 7 0.80 -18.02 26.04
CA SER A 7 2.22 -18.26 25.75
C SER A 7 2.50 -18.80 24.34
N ASP A 8 1.53 -19.44 23.70
CA ASP A 8 1.76 -20.33 22.56
C ASP A 8 0.67 -20.33 21.47
N ARG A 9 -0.34 -19.46 21.56
CA ARG A 9 -1.44 -19.42 20.59
C ARG A 9 -1.40 -18.12 19.78
N TRP A 10 -1.46 -18.26 18.47
CA TRP A 10 -1.33 -17.16 17.53
C TRP A 10 -2.51 -17.14 16.56
N LEU A 11 -3.08 -15.95 16.37
CA LEU A 11 -4.10 -15.71 15.37
C LEU A 11 -3.60 -14.68 14.38
N GLY A 12 -3.49 -15.06 13.13
CA GLY A 12 -3.18 -14.16 12.02
C GLY A 12 -4.44 -13.77 11.28
N VAL A 13 -4.61 -12.47 11.06
CA VAL A 13 -5.72 -11.92 10.26
C VAL A 13 -5.16 -11.09 9.13
N HIS A 14 -5.49 -11.47 7.89
CA HIS A 14 -5.23 -10.71 6.68
C HIS A 14 -6.56 -10.17 6.17
N LEU A 15 -6.71 -8.85 6.08
CA LEU A 15 -7.99 -8.22 5.75
C LEU A 15 -8.42 -8.40 4.29
N GLY A 16 -7.53 -8.81 3.40
CA GLY A 16 -7.83 -8.81 1.97
C GLY A 16 -8.00 -7.40 1.42
N MET A 17 -8.99 -7.22 0.55
CA MET A 17 -9.28 -5.93 -0.07
C MET A 17 -10.39 -5.15 0.63
N THR A 18 -11.33 -5.84 1.27
CA THR A 18 -12.56 -5.27 1.86
C THR A 18 -12.79 -5.71 3.30
N GLY A 19 -11.92 -6.58 3.81
CA GLY A 19 -12.04 -7.05 5.18
C GLY A 19 -11.81 -5.92 6.18
N LYS A 20 -12.59 -5.95 7.25
CA LYS A 20 -12.55 -5.01 8.36
C LYS A 20 -12.44 -5.78 9.67
N LEU A 21 -11.63 -5.28 10.59
CA LEU A 21 -11.61 -5.74 11.97
C LEU A 21 -12.10 -4.60 12.84
N SER A 22 -13.16 -4.83 13.60
CA SER A 22 -13.79 -3.85 14.49
C SER A 22 -13.95 -4.39 15.90
N ALA A 23 -14.00 -3.48 16.87
CA ALA A 23 -14.41 -3.77 18.22
C ALA A 23 -15.88 -3.39 18.35
N GLU A 24 -16.71 -4.36 18.70
CA GLU A 24 -18.16 -4.23 18.86
C GLU A 24 -18.53 -4.48 20.33
N PRO A 25 -19.77 -4.18 20.75
CA PRO A 25 -20.28 -4.53 22.07
C PRO A 25 -20.11 -6.02 22.40
N PRO A 26 -19.98 -6.42 23.68
CA PRO A 26 -19.72 -7.82 24.07
C PRO A 26 -20.88 -8.77 23.71
N ASP A 27 -22.07 -8.25 23.50
CA ASP A 27 -23.28 -8.93 23.09
C ASP A 27 -23.55 -8.87 21.57
N HIS A 28 -22.55 -8.49 20.79
CA HIS A 28 -22.65 -8.39 19.33
C HIS A 28 -23.26 -9.65 18.71
N TRP A 29 -24.36 -9.50 17.93
CA TRP A 29 -24.97 -10.59 17.21
C TRP A 29 -24.33 -10.77 15.83
N PRO A 30 -24.00 -12.02 15.41
CA PRO A 30 -23.34 -12.27 14.14
C PRO A 30 -24.11 -11.73 12.93
N GLY A 31 -23.46 -10.90 12.12
CA GLY A 31 -23.96 -10.42 10.84
C GLY A 31 -23.57 -11.33 9.67
N LYS A 32 -24.21 -11.12 8.50
CA LYS A 32 -24.04 -11.92 7.27
C LYS A 32 -22.57 -12.08 6.83
N HIS A 33 -21.73 -11.10 7.11
CA HIS A 33 -20.33 -11.05 6.64
C HIS A 33 -19.31 -11.14 7.76
N ASP A 34 -19.73 -11.53 8.96
CA ASP A 34 -18.87 -11.76 10.11
C ASP A 34 -18.31 -13.18 10.03
N HIS A 35 -17.02 -13.30 9.77
CA HIS A 35 -16.35 -14.58 9.56
C HIS A 35 -15.57 -15.08 10.77
N LEU A 36 -15.24 -14.16 11.70
CA LEU A 36 -14.66 -14.47 13.00
C LEU A 36 -15.16 -13.46 14.01
N ILE A 37 -15.63 -13.98 15.16
CA ILE A 37 -15.98 -13.15 16.32
C ILE A 37 -15.26 -13.74 17.53
N LEU A 38 -14.48 -12.91 18.21
CA LEU A 38 -13.83 -13.26 19.47
C LEU A 38 -14.47 -12.47 20.59
N TYR A 39 -15.29 -13.13 21.38
CA TYR A 39 -15.96 -12.52 22.52
C TYR A 39 -15.02 -12.40 23.72
N THR A 40 -15.03 -11.25 24.36
CA THR A 40 -14.41 -11.01 25.65
C THR A 40 -15.46 -10.50 26.65
N ARG A 41 -15.07 -10.23 27.88
CA ARG A 41 -16.01 -9.66 28.89
C ARG A 41 -16.46 -8.23 28.55
N THR A 42 -15.68 -7.48 27.78
CA THR A 42 -15.87 -6.05 27.56
C THR A 42 -16.16 -5.69 26.12
N LEU A 43 -15.81 -6.54 25.16
CA LEU A 43 -16.01 -6.31 23.73
C LEU A 43 -16.01 -7.62 22.93
N ALA A 44 -16.54 -7.55 21.71
CA ALA A 44 -16.37 -8.56 20.68
C ALA A 44 -15.42 -8.01 19.60
N LEU A 45 -14.36 -8.77 19.26
CA LEU A 45 -13.52 -8.45 18.11
C LEU A 45 -14.09 -9.16 16.88
N VAL A 46 -14.57 -8.40 15.91
CA VAL A 46 -15.32 -8.90 14.75
C VAL A 46 -14.51 -8.72 13.48
N PHE A 47 -14.29 -9.81 12.75
CA PHE A 47 -13.72 -9.76 11.39
C PHE A 47 -14.82 -9.94 10.37
N GLN A 48 -15.04 -8.88 9.59
CA GLN A 48 -16.02 -8.85 8.50
C GLN A 48 -15.29 -8.84 7.15
N ASP A 49 -15.74 -9.62 6.18
CA ASP A 49 -15.23 -9.57 4.80
C ASP A 49 -16.28 -9.96 3.77
N PRO A 50 -17.02 -8.99 3.20
CA PRO A 50 -18.08 -9.25 2.22
C PRO A 50 -17.59 -9.96 0.95
N ARG A 51 -16.30 -9.88 0.61
CA ARG A 51 -15.75 -10.43 -0.62
C ARG A 51 -14.90 -11.70 -0.44
N LEU A 52 -14.71 -12.16 0.78
CA LEU A 52 -13.98 -13.38 1.14
C LEU A 52 -12.52 -13.42 0.63
N PHE A 53 -11.86 -12.27 0.51
CA PHE A 53 -10.44 -12.19 0.16
C PHE A 53 -9.52 -12.19 1.37
N GLY A 54 -10.09 -12.05 2.56
CA GLY A 54 -9.37 -12.14 3.81
C GLY A 54 -8.93 -13.56 4.12
N ARG A 55 -8.02 -13.68 5.06
CA ARG A 55 -7.53 -14.97 5.54
C ARG A 55 -7.34 -14.94 7.03
N ILE A 56 -7.75 -16.02 7.69
CA ILE A 56 -7.53 -16.26 9.10
C ILE A 56 -6.60 -17.45 9.21
N ARG A 57 -5.59 -17.35 10.08
CA ARG A 57 -4.66 -18.45 10.40
C ARG A 57 -4.54 -18.57 11.90
N PHE A 58 -4.64 -19.80 12.39
CA PHE A 58 -4.38 -20.13 13.78
C PHE A 58 -3.16 -21.04 13.86
N ASP A 59 -2.31 -20.82 14.87
CA ASP A 59 -1.10 -21.59 15.08
C ASP A 59 -0.84 -21.75 16.59
N CYS A 60 -0.32 -22.92 16.97
CA CYS A 60 0.09 -23.23 18.34
C CYS A 60 1.60 -23.44 18.36
N SER A 61 2.34 -22.47 18.82
CA SER A 61 3.79 -22.56 18.94
C SER A 61 4.34 -21.57 19.98
N ARG A 62 5.45 -21.91 20.65
CA ARG A 62 6.09 -21.00 21.60
C ARG A 62 6.71 -19.76 20.94
N GLN A 63 7.07 -19.88 19.68
CA GLN A 63 7.64 -18.79 18.87
C GLN A 63 6.62 -18.29 17.84
N ALA A 64 6.82 -17.08 17.34
CA ALA A 64 5.99 -16.55 16.27
C ALA A 64 6.00 -17.48 15.05
N PRO A 65 4.83 -17.72 14.41
CA PRO A 65 4.72 -18.66 13.28
C PRO A 65 5.66 -18.29 12.13
N LYS A 66 6.22 -19.29 11.45
CA LYS A 66 7.15 -19.08 10.31
C LYS A 66 6.56 -18.22 9.22
N TRP A 67 5.25 -18.36 8.91
CA TRP A 67 4.58 -17.55 7.91
C TRP A 67 4.51 -16.07 8.28
N TRP A 68 4.59 -15.71 9.57
CA TRP A 68 4.69 -14.33 10.03
C TRP A 68 6.14 -13.83 9.93
N SER A 69 7.09 -14.62 10.39
CA SER A 69 8.52 -14.25 10.39
C SER A 69 9.10 -14.14 8.96
N SER A 70 8.45 -14.79 7.98
CA SER A 70 8.83 -14.71 6.55
C SER A 70 8.15 -13.58 5.79
N LEU A 71 7.32 -12.76 6.45
CA LEU A 71 6.71 -11.60 5.77
C LEU A 71 7.77 -10.60 5.32
N PRO A 72 7.53 -9.92 4.20
CA PRO A 72 8.42 -8.86 3.72
C PRO A 72 8.59 -7.75 4.75
N THR A 73 9.76 -7.12 4.73
CA THR A 73 10.06 -5.95 5.57
C THR A 73 9.01 -4.86 5.41
N PRO A 74 8.32 -4.44 6.48
CA PRO A 74 7.33 -3.38 6.40
C PRO A 74 7.93 -2.07 5.91
N VAL A 75 7.22 -1.36 5.02
CA VAL A 75 7.71 -0.08 4.46
C VAL A 75 7.90 1.02 5.51
N LEU A 76 7.33 0.89 6.70
CA LEU A 76 7.49 1.82 7.83
C LEU A 76 8.55 1.38 8.84
N SER A 77 9.19 0.23 8.64
CA SER A 77 10.26 -0.23 9.53
C SER A 77 11.57 0.52 9.27
N ARG A 78 12.50 0.46 10.25
CA ARG A 78 13.84 1.08 10.12
C ARG A 78 14.69 0.39 9.05
N GLU A 79 14.45 -0.88 8.81
CA GLU A 79 15.14 -1.70 7.80
C GLU A 79 14.77 -1.29 6.37
N PHE A 80 13.61 -0.67 6.15
CA PHE A 80 13.22 -0.11 4.86
C PHE A 80 13.93 1.25 4.65
N SER A 81 15.22 1.22 4.41
CA SER A 81 16.11 2.38 4.25
C SER A 81 16.29 2.79 2.78
N ILE A 82 16.87 3.98 2.55
CA ILE A 82 17.23 4.43 1.20
C ILE A 82 18.19 3.45 0.49
N PRO A 83 19.23 2.90 1.12
CA PRO A 83 20.05 1.85 0.53
C PRO A 83 19.22 0.63 0.11
N ARG A 84 18.33 0.15 0.98
CA ARG A 84 17.43 -0.97 0.66
C ARG A 84 16.52 -0.69 -0.53
N LEU A 85 15.92 0.50 -0.59
CA LEU A 85 15.13 0.91 -1.75
C LEU A 85 15.99 0.96 -3.02
N SER A 86 17.22 1.48 -2.94
CA SER A 86 18.16 1.52 -4.07
C SER A 86 18.48 0.13 -4.62
N GLU A 87 18.69 -0.86 -3.73
CA GLU A 87 18.90 -2.26 -4.12
C GLU A 87 17.68 -2.84 -4.87
N ILE A 88 16.47 -2.61 -4.35
CA ILE A 88 15.23 -3.07 -5.01
C ILE A 88 15.10 -2.45 -6.40
N LEU A 89 15.33 -1.13 -6.51
CA LEU A 89 15.25 -0.41 -7.78
C LEU A 89 16.27 -0.90 -8.80
N LYS A 90 17.50 -1.22 -8.36
CA LYS A 90 18.55 -1.83 -9.21
C LYS A 90 18.16 -3.23 -9.66
N LYS A 91 17.73 -4.09 -8.72
CA LYS A 91 17.33 -5.47 -9.00
C LYS A 91 16.17 -5.55 -10.00
N ARG A 92 15.23 -4.62 -9.93
CA ARG A 92 14.06 -4.51 -10.79
C ARG A 92 14.18 -3.37 -11.82
N GLY A 93 15.38 -3.03 -12.23
CA GLY A 93 15.70 -1.83 -12.99
C GLY A 93 14.92 -1.61 -14.29
N ARG A 94 14.48 -2.69 -14.97
CA ARG A 94 13.65 -2.63 -16.19
C ARG A 94 12.17 -2.42 -15.90
N THR A 95 11.72 -2.69 -14.65
CA THR A 95 10.31 -2.61 -14.28
C THR A 95 9.89 -1.15 -14.14
N PRO A 96 8.74 -0.73 -14.68
CA PRO A 96 8.17 0.59 -14.42
C PRO A 96 7.83 0.77 -12.94
N LEU A 97 7.91 1.99 -12.42
CA LEU A 97 7.70 2.30 -11.00
C LEU A 97 6.31 1.90 -10.51
N LYS A 98 5.28 2.11 -11.33
CA LYS A 98 3.91 1.78 -10.91
C LYS A 98 3.74 0.28 -10.58
N PRO A 99 3.98 -0.66 -11.50
CA PRO A 99 3.89 -2.08 -11.18
C PRO A 99 4.91 -2.52 -10.12
N LEU A 100 6.08 -1.91 -10.05
CA LEU A 100 7.07 -2.22 -9.02
C LEU A 100 6.55 -1.94 -7.61
N LEU A 101 5.95 -0.78 -7.38
CA LEU A 101 5.37 -0.40 -6.08
C LEU A 101 4.21 -1.32 -5.64
N LEU A 102 3.62 -2.06 -6.56
CA LEU A 102 2.54 -3.02 -6.27
C LEU A 102 3.05 -4.42 -5.88
N LEU A 103 4.36 -4.69 -6.00
CA LEU A 103 4.95 -5.96 -5.60
C LEU A 103 5.02 -6.05 -4.08
N GLN A 104 4.10 -6.82 -3.50
CA GLN A 104 3.97 -6.95 -2.04
C GLN A 104 5.21 -7.58 -1.38
N GLU A 105 6.04 -8.30 -2.15
CA GLU A 105 7.33 -8.82 -1.69
C GLU A 105 8.36 -7.73 -1.34
N PHE A 106 8.22 -6.53 -1.93
CA PHE A 106 9.10 -5.38 -1.67
C PHE A 106 8.39 -4.23 -0.97
N PHE A 107 7.09 -4.05 -1.23
CA PHE A 107 6.30 -2.92 -0.76
C PHE A 107 4.99 -3.41 -0.13
N PRO A 108 5.06 -4.17 0.98
CA PRO A 108 3.87 -4.70 1.63
C PRO A 108 2.93 -3.57 2.06
N GLY A 109 1.64 -3.74 1.76
CA GLY A 109 0.58 -2.77 2.07
C GLY A 109 0.39 -1.65 1.06
N ILE A 110 1.29 -1.45 0.08
CA ILE A 110 1.08 -0.47 -0.98
C ILE A 110 0.12 -1.04 -2.02
N GLY A 111 -1.09 -0.49 -2.04
CA GLY A 111 -2.13 -0.82 -3.01
C GLY A 111 -2.17 0.14 -4.19
N ASN A 112 -3.17 -0.07 -5.07
CA ASN A 112 -3.25 0.64 -6.36
C ASN A 112 -3.29 2.17 -6.20
N TRP A 113 -4.16 2.68 -5.35
CA TRP A 113 -4.29 4.12 -5.15
C TRP A 113 -3.06 4.72 -4.44
N MET A 114 -2.49 4.01 -3.45
CA MET A 114 -1.29 4.48 -2.76
C MET A 114 -0.09 4.61 -3.70
N ALA A 115 0.09 3.67 -4.62
CA ALA A 115 1.16 3.75 -5.61
C ALA A 115 1.00 4.97 -6.53
N ASP A 116 -0.24 5.31 -6.95
CA ASP A 116 -0.49 6.52 -7.73
C ASP A 116 -0.20 7.79 -6.90
N GLU A 117 -0.66 7.84 -5.66
CA GLU A 117 -0.42 8.95 -4.73
C GLU A 117 1.07 9.19 -4.49
N ILE A 118 1.81 8.10 -4.17
CA ILE A 118 3.26 8.16 -3.93
C ILE A 118 3.99 8.72 -5.15
N LEU A 119 3.70 8.21 -6.34
CA LEU A 119 4.34 8.65 -7.57
C LEU A 119 3.97 10.11 -7.92
N TRP A 120 2.72 10.51 -7.70
CA TRP A 120 2.28 11.87 -7.93
C TRP A 120 2.96 12.85 -6.96
N GLN A 121 3.03 12.53 -5.67
CA GLN A 121 3.71 13.36 -4.69
C GLN A 121 5.24 13.41 -4.89
N ALA A 122 5.83 12.34 -5.44
CA ALA A 122 7.25 12.28 -5.78
C ALA A 122 7.57 12.91 -7.16
N HIS A 123 6.58 13.41 -7.92
CA HIS A 123 6.76 13.91 -9.28
C HIS A 123 7.34 12.88 -10.26
N LEU A 124 7.13 11.59 -10.03
CA LEU A 124 7.65 10.51 -10.85
C LEU A 124 6.57 9.96 -11.78
N HIS A 125 6.89 9.87 -13.08
CA HIS A 125 5.96 9.29 -14.06
C HIS A 125 5.80 7.78 -13.81
N PRO A 126 4.58 7.21 -13.84
CA PRO A 126 4.34 5.80 -13.49
C PRO A 126 5.05 4.79 -14.39
N ARG A 127 5.39 5.17 -15.63
CA ARG A 127 6.14 4.34 -16.57
C ARG A 127 7.66 4.52 -16.50
N THR A 128 8.18 5.38 -15.60
CA THR A 128 9.62 5.52 -15.40
C THR A 128 10.21 4.18 -14.97
N ARG A 129 11.28 3.74 -15.63
CA ARG A 129 11.98 2.50 -15.27
C ARG A 129 12.73 2.68 -13.95
N ALA A 130 12.62 1.73 -13.05
CA ALA A 130 13.19 1.82 -11.70
C ALA A 130 14.70 2.10 -11.69
N GLY A 131 15.45 1.46 -12.57
CA GLY A 131 16.91 1.60 -12.66
C GLY A 131 17.40 2.93 -13.26
N THR A 132 16.50 3.80 -13.72
CA THR A 132 16.88 5.13 -14.26
C THR A 132 16.85 6.21 -13.18
N LEU A 133 16.37 5.89 -11.97
CA LEU A 133 16.33 6.87 -10.88
C LEU A 133 17.74 7.17 -10.36
N VAL A 134 18.01 8.46 -10.17
CA VAL A 134 19.23 8.97 -9.51
C VAL A 134 18.97 9.17 -8.02
N GLN A 135 20.05 9.26 -7.23
CA GLN A 135 19.97 9.31 -5.76
C GLN A 135 18.98 10.34 -5.18
N PRO A 136 18.90 11.59 -5.64
CA PRO A 136 17.90 12.54 -5.12
C PRO A 136 16.46 12.07 -5.35
N ALA A 137 16.17 11.45 -6.51
CA ALA A 137 14.86 10.91 -6.81
C ALA A 137 14.54 9.67 -5.96
N ILE A 138 15.53 8.82 -5.67
CA ILE A 138 15.39 7.66 -4.78
C ILE A 138 15.06 8.13 -3.35
N ALA A 139 15.80 9.11 -2.83
CA ALA A 139 15.54 9.68 -1.51
C ALA A 139 14.14 10.33 -1.44
N GLY A 140 13.75 11.08 -2.48
CA GLY A 140 12.41 11.66 -2.59
C GLY A 140 11.31 10.59 -2.63
N LEU A 141 11.49 9.52 -3.39
CA LEU A 141 10.55 8.39 -3.46
C LEU A 141 10.42 7.71 -2.10
N HIS A 142 11.55 7.41 -1.44
CA HIS A 142 11.56 6.83 -0.09
C HIS A 142 10.78 7.68 0.90
N ALA A 143 11.05 8.99 0.95
CA ALA A 143 10.35 9.92 1.83
C ALA A 143 8.83 9.93 1.59
N LYS A 144 8.39 9.83 0.31
CA LYS A 144 6.96 9.78 -0.03
C LYS A 144 6.32 8.45 0.32
N ILE A 145 7.02 7.33 0.14
CA ILE A 145 6.56 6.01 0.61
C ILE A 145 6.31 6.07 2.13
N GLN A 146 7.27 6.53 2.90
CA GLN A 146 7.15 6.65 4.36
C GLN A 146 5.99 7.57 4.77
N LYS A 147 5.96 8.79 4.23
CA LYS A 147 4.94 9.78 4.57
C LYS A 147 3.53 9.28 4.28
N ILE A 148 3.28 8.84 3.05
CA ILE A 148 1.93 8.46 2.61
C ILE A 148 1.46 7.19 3.35
N SER A 149 2.35 6.21 3.57
CA SER A 149 2.00 5.01 4.33
C SER A 149 1.64 5.35 5.78
N LYS A 150 2.40 6.23 6.44
CA LYS A 150 2.12 6.68 7.81
C LYS A 150 0.79 7.44 7.90
N GLU A 151 0.56 8.36 6.96
CA GLU A 151 -0.68 9.15 6.93
C GLU A 151 -1.89 8.28 6.60
N ALA A 152 -1.77 7.32 5.68
CA ALA A 152 -2.84 6.38 5.36
C ALA A 152 -3.25 5.55 6.60
N ILE A 153 -2.30 5.05 7.37
CA ILE A 153 -2.62 4.35 8.62
C ILE A 153 -3.32 5.28 9.62
N ARG A 154 -2.84 6.51 9.76
CA ARG A 154 -3.40 7.48 10.71
C ARG A 154 -4.82 7.93 10.37
N ILE A 155 -5.11 8.09 9.06
CA ILE A 155 -6.38 8.63 8.58
C ILE A 155 -7.36 7.50 8.28
N ILE A 156 -7.02 6.64 7.32
CA ILE A 156 -7.91 5.57 6.84
C ILE A 156 -7.96 4.41 7.84
N GLY A 157 -6.82 4.05 8.43
CA GLY A 157 -6.72 2.91 9.34
C GLY A 157 -7.41 3.13 10.68
N ARG A 158 -7.71 4.38 11.05
CA ARG A 158 -8.37 4.69 12.32
C ARG A 158 -9.89 4.56 12.22
N ASP A 159 -10.49 5.22 11.23
CA ASP A 159 -11.95 5.40 11.16
C ASP A 159 -12.51 5.36 9.73
N TRP A 160 -11.70 4.90 8.75
CA TRP A 160 -12.05 4.85 7.33
C TRP A 160 -12.32 6.22 6.69
N SER A 161 -11.85 7.29 7.31
CA SER A 161 -11.97 8.65 6.76
C SER A 161 -11.24 8.77 5.43
N ASP A 162 -11.75 9.62 4.56
CA ASP A 162 -11.08 9.94 3.31
C ASP A 162 -9.77 10.70 3.52
N PRO A 163 -8.76 10.45 2.68
CA PRO A 163 -7.55 11.27 2.66
C PRO A 163 -7.86 12.75 2.36
N PRO A 164 -6.91 13.67 2.68
CA PRO A 164 -7.09 15.09 2.42
C PRO A 164 -7.45 15.40 0.96
N ARG A 165 -8.28 16.41 0.73
CA ARG A 165 -8.66 16.87 -0.63
C ARG A 165 -7.47 17.31 -1.48
N SER A 166 -6.34 17.63 -0.87
CA SER A 166 -5.07 17.93 -1.55
C SER A 166 -4.36 16.71 -2.13
N TRP A 167 -4.83 15.49 -1.84
CA TRP A 167 -4.29 14.26 -2.39
C TRP A 167 -4.91 13.94 -3.75
N LEU A 168 -4.14 13.23 -4.59
CA LEU A 168 -4.63 12.68 -5.86
C LEU A 168 -5.81 11.70 -5.63
N PHE A 169 -5.89 11.07 -4.45
CA PHE A 169 -6.85 10.03 -4.09
C PHE A 169 -8.29 10.40 -4.49
N LEU A 170 -8.79 11.58 -4.12
CA LEU A 170 -10.17 11.99 -4.41
C LEU A 170 -10.42 12.38 -5.87
N HIS A 171 -9.37 12.54 -6.68
CA HIS A 171 -9.45 13.03 -8.07
C HIS A 171 -9.19 11.95 -9.13
N ARG A 172 -8.87 10.71 -8.69
CA ARG A 172 -8.36 9.65 -9.58
C ARG A 172 -9.40 8.63 -10.05
N TRP A 173 -10.61 8.70 -9.55
CA TRP A 173 -11.60 7.62 -9.72
C TRP A 173 -12.33 7.67 -11.06
N GLU A 174 -12.47 8.86 -11.65
CA GLU A 174 -13.19 9.12 -12.88
C GLU A 174 -12.27 9.69 -13.96
N ASP A 175 -12.66 9.56 -15.22
CA ASP A 175 -12.02 10.23 -16.34
C ASP A 175 -12.37 11.73 -16.29
N GLY A 176 -11.43 12.58 -16.72
CA GLY A 176 -11.62 14.05 -16.67
C GLY A 176 -11.33 14.70 -15.32
N GLY A 177 -10.89 13.93 -14.32
CA GLY A 177 -10.45 14.49 -13.04
C GLY A 177 -9.33 15.50 -13.21
N LYS A 178 -9.29 16.54 -12.35
CA LYS A 178 -8.26 17.60 -12.38
C LYS A 178 -7.22 17.40 -11.28
N CYS A 179 -5.97 17.65 -11.62
CA CYS A 179 -4.86 17.59 -10.66
C CYS A 179 -5.08 18.59 -9.51
N PRO A 180 -5.07 18.16 -8.24
CA PRO A 180 -5.27 19.07 -7.11
C PRO A 180 -4.15 20.12 -6.97
N ARG A 181 -2.97 19.87 -7.57
CA ARG A 181 -1.81 20.77 -7.49
C ARG A 181 -1.80 21.84 -8.60
N CYS A 182 -2.02 21.46 -9.86
CA CYS A 182 -1.85 22.36 -11.01
C CYS A 182 -3.11 22.49 -11.88
N ARG A 183 -4.20 21.81 -11.54
CA ARG A 183 -5.51 21.84 -12.24
C ARG A 183 -5.50 21.24 -13.65
N GLU A 184 -4.37 20.72 -14.12
CA GLU A 184 -4.25 19.99 -15.39
C GLU A 184 -5.13 18.74 -15.38
N LEU A 185 -5.66 18.35 -16.54
CA LEU A 185 -6.43 17.12 -16.69
C LEU A 185 -5.57 15.89 -16.37
N LEU A 186 -6.08 15.03 -15.50
CA LEU A 186 -5.42 13.79 -15.15
C LEU A 186 -5.50 12.78 -16.31
N ARG A 187 -4.46 12.00 -16.46
CA ARG A 187 -4.43 10.86 -17.38
C ARG A 187 -4.74 9.59 -16.61
N ARG A 188 -5.57 8.74 -17.22
CA ARG A 188 -5.99 7.47 -16.63
C ARG A 188 -5.83 6.36 -17.66
N GLN A 189 -4.90 5.43 -17.44
CA GLN A 189 -4.58 4.34 -18.37
C GLN A 189 -4.10 3.11 -17.60
N SER A 190 -4.06 1.95 -18.25
CA SER A 190 -3.45 0.75 -17.69
C SER A 190 -1.93 0.82 -17.75
N VAL A 191 -1.28 0.56 -16.61
CA VAL A 191 0.17 0.39 -16.49
C VAL A 191 0.46 -0.86 -15.67
N GLY A 192 1.07 -1.88 -16.30
CA GLY A 192 1.33 -3.15 -15.65
C GLY A 192 0.05 -3.89 -15.22
N GLY A 193 -1.01 -3.82 -16.04
CA GLY A 193 -2.30 -4.49 -15.77
C GLY A 193 -3.17 -3.81 -14.71
N ARG A 194 -2.80 -2.60 -14.25
CA ARG A 194 -3.58 -1.85 -13.25
C ARG A 194 -3.93 -0.46 -13.73
N THR A 195 -5.18 -0.05 -13.54
CA THR A 195 -5.61 1.33 -13.77
C THR A 195 -4.72 2.27 -12.96
N THR A 196 -4.11 3.21 -13.64
CA THR A 196 -3.13 4.14 -13.10
C THR A 196 -3.57 5.55 -13.44
N CYS A 197 -3.55 6.44 -12.46
CA CYS A 197 -3.88 7.85 -12.62
C CYS A 197 -2.64 8.72 -12.34
N TRP A 198 -2.37 9.70 -13.21
CA TRP A 198 -1.25 10.63 -13.01
C TRP A 198 -1.53 11.98 -13.67
N CYS A 199 -0.80 13.00 -13.25
CA CYS A 199 -0.83 14.33 -13.86
C CYS A 199 0.30 14.46 -14.90
N PRO A 200 0.01 14.68 -16.19
CA PRO A 200 1.04 14.79 -17.22
C PRO A 200 1.94 16.03 -17.07
N ALA A 201 1.45 17.09 -16.44
CA ALA A 201 2.23 18.30 -16.16
C ALA A 201 3.18 18.13 -14.97
N CYS A 202 2.70 17.51 -13.87
CA CYS A 202 3.51 17.29 -12.65
C CYS A 202 4.46 16.10 -12.75
N GLN A 203 4.13 15.09 -13.56
CA GLN A 203 4.85 13.81 -13.66
C GLN A 203 5.30 13.59 -15.10
N LYS A 204 6.28 14.39 -15.53
CA LYS A 204 6.81 14.30 -16.90
C LYS A 204 7.53 12.96 -17.11
N ALA A 205 7.27 12.30 -18.24
CA ALA A 205 8.04 11.13 -18.63
C ALA A 205 9.51 11.54 -18.85
N ALA A 206 10.45 10.75 -18.31
CA ALA A 206 11.84 10.92 -18.68
C ALA A 206 11.99 10.69 -20.18
N LEU A 207 12.55 11.66 -20.90
CA LEU A 207 12.87 11.50 -22.30
C LEU A 207 13.80 10.29 -22.46
N PRO A 208 13.55 9.39 -23.44
CA PRO A 208 14.48 8.31 -23.69
C PRO A 208 15.86 8.90 -24.00
N ARG A 209 16.89 8.48 -23.25
CA ARG A 209 18.26 8.83 -23.61
C ARG A 209 18.46 8.39 -25.08
N ARG A 210 18.70 9.34 -25.96
CA ARG A 210 19.17 9.02 -27.33
C ARG A 210 20.41 8.14 -27.17
N ARG A 211 20.33 6.91 -27.62
CA ARG A 211 21.54 6.11 -27.80
C ARG A 211 22.41 6.90 -28.80
N SER A 212 23.53 7.41 -28.35
CA SER A 212 24.59 7.82 -29.26
C SER A 212 24.94 6.60 -30.09
N ARG A 213 24.63 6.64 -31.38
CA ARG A 213 25.19 5.68 -32.33
C ARG A 213 26.69 6.01 -32.41
N SER A 214 27.49 5.19 -31.83
CA SER A 214 28.91 5.05 -32.15
C SER A 214 29.05 4.17 -33.36
#